data_f8cb34f865ae997a9529947bb173d804
#
_entry.id   f8cb34f865ae997a9529947bb173d804
#
_cell.length_a   1.000
_cell.length_b   1.000
_cell.length_c   1.000
_cell.angle_alpha   90.00
_cell.angle_beta   90.00
_cell.angle_gamma   90.00
#
_symmetry.space_group_name_H-M   'P 1'
#
loop_
_entity.id
_entity.type
_entity.pdbx_description
1 polymer ?
#
loop_
_entity_poly.entity_id
_entity_poly.type
_entity_poly.pdbx_seq_one_letter_code
_entity_poly.pdbx_strand_id
1 'polypeptide(L)'
;MLLSILIPTLLERQDVFNKLVAGLHKQIKNNKLEDKVEVISICDNRTVKLSDKRNTLQKLANGDYFTHLDDDDELSNDYCKVMVDFIENNVKVEYNEPPDIIGYDQICYVGEDTFVVKPSLNYDFRLQPAPAQMPSKKQYPEYMRYPWQFLLWRTDRFAKVYRTDADTNAREDQNWLKKIALEYPKSMAYKRDYIGHIYHFEDPSKSTCQ
;
A
#
# COMPACT_ATOMS: atom_id res chain seq x y z
N MET A 1 -8.79 -5.81 15.93
CA MET A 1 -7.64 -5.34 15.12
C MET A 1 -8.17 -4.32 14.13
N LEU A 2 -7.49 -3.19 13.91
CA LEU A 2 -7.93 -2.15 12.97
C LEU A 2 -7.18 -2.20 11.64
N LEU A 3 -5.87 -2.48 11.72
CA LEU A 3 -4.98 -2.42 10.55
C LEU A 3 -4.08 -3.65 10.49
N SER A 4 -4.05 -4.31 9.33
CA SER A 4 -3.09 -5.36 8.99
C SER A 4 -2.10 -4.84 7.94
N ILE A 5 -0.81 -4.85 8.24
CA ILE A 5 0.28 -4.50 7.32
C ILE A 5 0.87 -5.80 6.79
N LEU A 6 0.75 -6.01 5.47
CA LEU A 6 1.04 -7.27 4.80
C LEU A 6 2.32 -7.15 3.97
N ILE A 7 3.38 -7.88 4.35
CA ILE A 7 4.71 -7.74 3.76
C ILE A 7 5.19 -9.07 3.18
N PRO A 8 5.21 -9.23 1.84
CA PRO A 8 5.94 -10.32 1.20
C PRO A 8 7.44 -9.99 1.20
N THR A 9 8.29 -10.97 1.51
CA THR A 9 9.74 -10.78 1.48
C THR A 9 10.46 -12.02 0.97
N LEU A 10 11.78 -11.90 0.78
CA LEU A 10 12.69 -12.95 0.39
C LEU A 10 13.80 -13.11 1.44
N LEU A 11 14.30 -14.33 1.57
CA LEU A 11 15.38 -14.61 2.51
C LEU A 11 16.63 -13.75 2.26
N GLU A 12 16.95 -13.50 1.00
CA GLU A 12 18.10 -12.68 0.59
C GLU A 12 17.91 -11.16 0.88
N ARG A 13 16.69 -10.74 1.21
CA ARG A 13 16.32 -9.33 1.53
C ARG A 13 16.13 -9.11 3.04
N GLN A 14 16.59 -10.05 3.86
CA GLN A 14 16.32 -10.05 5.29
C GLN A 14 16.78 -8.76 5.99
N ASP A 15 17.88 -8.15 5.57
CA ASP A 15 18.39 -6.92 6.21
C ASP A 15 17.45 -5.73 5.97
N VAL A 16 16.96 -5.57 4.73
CA VAL A 16 16.01 -4.50 4.36
C VAL A 16 14.69 -4.71 5.09
N PHE A 17 14.16 -5.94 5.04
CA PHE A 17 12.95 -6.34 5.75
C PHE A 17 13.05 -6.08 7.27
N ASN A 18 14.15 -6.49 7.91
CA ASN A 18 14.34 -6.27 9.34
C ASN A 18 14.33 -4.80 9.73
N LYS A 19 14.92 -3.93 8.90
CA LYS A 19 14.91 -2.47 9.11
C LYS A 19 13.49 -1.93 9.07
N LEU A 20 12.70 -2.31 8.06
CA LEU A 20 11.31 -1.90 7.90
C LEU A 20 10.47 -2.35 9.10
N VAL A 21 10.50 -3.63 9.42
CA VAL A 21 9.70 -4.22 10.50
C VAL A 21 10.08 -3.67 11.88
N ALA A 22 11.37 -3.42 12.13
CA ALA A 22 11.82 -2.77 13.36
C ALA A 22 11.24 -1.34 13.49
N GLY A 23 11.17 -0.59 12.39
CA GLY A 23 10.53 0.72 12.34
C GLY A 23 9.03 0.65 12.67
N LEU A 24 8.31 -0.29 12.08
CA LEU A 24 6.89 -0.53 12.34
C LEU A 24 6.63 -0.94 13.79
N HIS A 25 7.38 -1.90 14.32
CA HIS A 25 7.24 -2.34 15.71
C HIS A 25 7.55 -1.21 16.70
N LYS A 26 8.52 -0.34 16.38
CA LYS A 26 8.80 0.86 17.19
C LYS A 26 7.61 1.82 17.20
N GLN A 27 6.97 2.07 16.05
CA GLN A 27 5.77 2.90 15.96
C GLN A 27 4.62 2.28 16.78
N ILE A 28 4.35 0.99 16.62
CA ILE A 28 3.29 0.27 17.32
C ILE A 28 3.50 0.36 18.83
N LYS A 29 4.68 0.00 19.32
CA LYS A 29 5.01 -0.01 20.76
C LYS A 29 4.97 1.39 21.38
N ASN A 30 5.58 2.39 20.72
CA ASN A 30 5.64 3.75 21.24
C ASN A 30 4.26 4.40 21.37
N ASN A 31 3.30 3.97 20.54
CA ASN A 31 1.94 4.51 20.54
C ASN A 31 0.91 3.57 21.19
N LYS A 32 1.35 2.45 21.78
CA LYS A 32 0.48 1.45 22.45
C LYS A 32 -0.63 0.93 21.52
N LEU A 33 -0.24 0.47 20.34
CA LEU A 33 -1.14 0.01 19.28
C LEU A 33 -1.11 -1.51 19.06
N GLU A 34 -0.56 -2.27 20.00
CA GLU A 34 -0.37 -3.72 19.89
C GLU A 34 -1.68 -4.50 19.72
N ASP A 35 -2.77 -3.96 20.22
CA ASP A 35 -4.14 -4.48 20.05
C ASP A 35 -4.87 -3.98 18.79
N LYS A 36 -4.29 -3.02 18.07
CA LYS A 36 -4.91 -2.33 16.94
C LYS A 36 -4.22 -2.57 15.60
N VAL A 37 -2.90 -2.80 15.61
CA VAL A 37 -2.09 -2.98 14.40
C VAL A 37 -1.32 -4.29 14.47
N GLU A 38 -1.44 -5.09 13.41
CA GLU A 38 -0.62 -6.28 13.20
C GLU A 38 0.27 -6.13 11.96
N VAL A 39 1.43 -6.76 12.00
CA VAL A 39 2.34 -6.91 10.86
C VAL A 39 2.42 -8.39 10.53
N ILE A 40 2.02 -8.76 9.31
CA ILE A 40 2.05 -10.15 8.84
C ILE A 40 3.01 -10.23 7.67
N SER A 41 3.95 -11.17 7.71
CA SER A 41 4.91 -11.35 6.64
C SER A 41 5.02 -12.80 6.19
N ILE A 42 5.37 -13.01 4.92
CA ILE A 42 5.74 -14.31 4.34
C ILE A 42 7.09 -14.16 3.70
N CYS A 43 8.04 -14.93 4.23
CA CYS A 43 9.41 -15.02 3.70
C CYS A 43 9.60 -16.37 3.01
N ASP A 44 10.22 -16.36 1.82
CA ASP A 44 10.61 -17.58 1.13
C ASP A 44 11.93 -17.37 0.38
N ASN A 45 12.39 -18.42 -0.31
CA ASN A 45 13.60 -18.42 -1.12
C ASN A 45 13.25 -18.52 -2.62
N ARG A 46 12.41 -17.61 -3.12
CA ARG A 46 11.91 -17.55 -4.52
C ARG A 46 11.15 -18.83 -4.97
N THR A 47 10.59 -19.57 -4.02
CA THR A 47 9.85 -20.81 -4.29
C THR A 47 8.35 -20.57 -4.46
N VAL A 48 7.87 -19.44 -3.94
CA VAL A 48 6.45 -19.06 -3.99
C VAL A 48 6.31 -17.78 -4.82
N LYS A 49 5.35 -17.77 -5.75
CA LYS A 49 5.05 -16.57 -6.55
C LYS A 49 4.61 -15.40 -5.66
N LEU A 50 4.98 -14.18 -6.04
CA LEU A 50 4.60 -12.98 -5.31
C LEU A 50 3.07 -12.84 -5.16
N SER A 51 2.32 -13.15 -6.22
CA SER A 51 0.85 -13.17 -6.20
C SER A 51 0.28 -14.11 -5.12
N ASP A 52 0.87 -15.32 -4.98
CA ASP A 52 0.42 -16.31 -3.99
C ASP A 52 0.76 -15.89 -2.56
N LYS A 53 1.94 -15.28 -2.36
CA LYS A 53 2.30 -14.68 -1.06
C LYS A 53 1.30 -13.59 -0.66
N ARG A 54 1.00 -12.65 -1.56
CA ARG A 54 0.04 -11.57 -1.29
C ARG A 54 -1.37 -12.09 -1.07
N ASN A 55 -1.82 -13.08 -1.84
CA ASN A 55 -3.12 -13.74 -1.62
C ASN A 55 -3.19 -14.43 -0.26
N THR A 56 -2.10 -15.08 0.16
CA THR A 56 -2.04 -15.74 1.47
C THR A 56 -2.05 -14.71 2.60
N LEU A 57 -1.28 -13.64 2.47
CA LEU A 57 -1.27 -12.53 3.43
C LEU A 57 -2.66 -11.90 3.58
N GLN A 58 -3.38 -11.66 2.48
CA GLN A 58 -4.74 -11.15 2.53
C GLN A 58 -5.70 -12.07 3.31
N LYS A 59 -5.55 -13.40 3.19
CA LYS A 59 -6.35 -14.38 3.95
C LYS A 59 -6.07 -14.34 5.46
N LEU A 60 -4.86 -13.96 5.85
CA LEU A 60 -4.42 -13.90 7.24
C LEU A 60 -4.74 -12.57 7.92
N ALA A 61 -5.10 -11.54 7.16
CA ALA A 61 -5.42 -10.22 7.69
C ALA A 61 -6.65 -10.26 8.60
N ASN A 62 -6.52 -9.75 9.83
CA ASN A 62 -7.58 -9.66 10.82
C ASN A 62 -8.03 -8.21 11.09
N GLY A 63 -7.34 -7.22 10.54
CA GLY A 63 -7.70 -5.80 10.66
C GLY A 63 -8.98 -5.46 9.90
N ASP A 64 -9.69 -4.43 10.33
CA ASP A 64 -10.81 -3.85 9.58
C ASP A 64 -10.36 -3.42 8.17
N TYR A 65 -9.09 -2.99 8.09
CA TYR A 65 -8.39 -2.65 6.86
C TYR A 65 -7.05 -3.38 6.75
N PHE A 66 -6.62 -3.67 5.52
CA PHE A 66 -5.26 -4.13 5.24
C PHE A 66 -4.56 -3.22 4.23
N THR A 67 -3.24 -3.21 4.26
CA THR A 67 -2.37 -2.61 3.24
C THR A 67 -1.28 -3.61 2.84
N HIS A 68 -0.94 -3.64 1.56
CA HIS A 68 0.28 -4.31 1.11
C HIS A 68 1.44 -3.33 1.19
N LEU A 69 2.58 -3.78 1.65
CA LEU A 69 3.81 -3.01 1.74
C LEU A 69 4.95 -3.88 1.22
N ASP A 70 5.74 -3.37 0.29
CA ASP A 70 6.93 -4.07 -0.16
C ASP A 70 8.05 -3.90 0.87
N ASP A 71 8.95 -4.87 0.98
CA ASP A 71 9.95 -4.89 2.04
C ASP A 71 11.05 -3.81 1.89
N ASP A 72 11.12 -3.15 0.73
CA ASP A 72 11.98 -2.00 0.42
C ASP A 72 11.25 -0.65 0.40
N ASP A 73 9.96 -0.64 0.70
CA ASP A 73 9.19 0.60 0.81
C ASP A 73 9.44 1.31 2.15
N GLU A 74 9.12 2.59 2.19
CA GLU A 74 9.21 3.42 3.39
C GLU A 74 7.86 4.05 3.72
N LEU A 75 7.48 3.96 5.00
CA LEU A 75 6.32 4.66 5.55
C LEU A 75 6.76 5.81 6.44
N SER A 76 5.91 6.84 6.55
CA SER A 76 6.18 7.93 7.50
C SER A 76 6.33 7.41 8.94
N ASN A 77 7.13 8.12 9.74
CA ASN A 77 7.50 7.69 11.10
C ASN A 77 6.33 7.62 12.09
N ASP A 78 5.18 8.17 11.74
CA ASP A 78 3.95 8.22 12.54
C ASP A 78 2.79 7.45 11.86
N TYR A 79 3.06 6.69 10.80
CA TYR A 79 2.06 6.05 9.96
C TYR A 79 1.04 5.24 10.77
N CYS A 80 1.51 4.32 11.63
CA CYS A 80 0.61 3.46 12.40
C CYS A 80 -0.35 4.28 13.28
N LYS A 81 0.18 5.33 13.95
CA LYS A 81 -0.63 6.19 14.80
C LYS A 81 -1.65 6.97 14.00
N VAL A 82 -1.21 7.64 12.92
CA VAL A 82 -2.08 8.50 12.10
C VAL A 82 -3.19 7.69 11.46
N MET A 83 -2.90 6.48 10.95
CA MET A 83 -3.92 5.63 10.34
C MET A 83 -4.92 5.10 11.38
N VAL A 84 -4.46 4.65 12.54
CA VAL A 84 -5.36 4.20 13.62
C VAL A 84 -6.24 5.34 14.09
N ASP A 85 -5.66 6.51 14.38
CA ASP A 85 -6.43 7.69 14.81
C ASP A 85 -7.46 8.10 13.75
N PHE A 86 -7.11 8.03 12.47
CA PHE A 86 -8.03 8.36 11.38
C PHE A 86 -9.18 7.35 11.27
N ILE A 87 -8.90 6.05 11.42
CA ILE A 87 -9.95 5.02 11.43
C ILE A 87 -10.91 5.25 12.61
N GLU A 88 -10.40 5.48 13.80
CA GLU A 88 -11.21 5.60 15.01
C GLU A 88 -12.02 6.89 15.06
N ASN A 89 -11.40 8.02 14.73
CA ASN A 89 -11.98 9.34 14.98
C ASN A 89 -12.67 9.97 13.77
N ASN A 90 -12.39 9.48 12.55
CA ASN A 90 -13.02 9.98 11.33
C ASN A 90 -13.88 8.89 10.68
N VAL A 91 -13.28 7.74 10.32
CA VAL A 91 -13.99 6.71 9.56
C VAL A 91 -15.17 6.15 10.38
N LYS A 92 -14.95 5.76 11.62
CA LYS A 92 -16.00 5.20 12.48
C LYS A 92 -17.04 6.21 12.94
N VAL A 93 -16.73 7.50 12.87
CA VAL A 93 -17.60 8.59 13.35
C VAL A 93 -18.40 9.22 12.20
N GLU A 94 -17.76 9.44 11.05
CA GLU A 94 -18.33 10.22 9.95
C GLU A 94 -19.09 9.37 8.93
N TYR A 95 -18.81 8.06 8.88
CA TYR A 95 -19.37 7.15 7.87
C TYR A 95 -20.31 6.13 8.51
N ASN A 96 -21.56 6.09 8.03
CA ASN A 96 -22.53 5.05 8.41
C ASN A 96 -22.07 3.65 7.98
N GLU A 97 -21.43 3.56 6.79
CA GLU A 97 -20.75 2.37 6.32
C GLU A 97 -19.26 2.68 6.17
N PRO A 98 -18.36 1.80 6.64
CA PRO A 98 -16.93 1.99 6.46
C PRO A 98 -16.59 2.14 4.98
N PRO A 99 -15.78 3.14 4.58
CA PRO A 99 -15.37 3.31 3.19
C PRO A 99 -14.56 2.11 2.69
N ASP A 100 -14.62 1.86 1.40
CA ASP A 100 -13.90 0.76 0.76
C ASP A 100 -12.38 0.93 0.84
N ILE A 101 -11.94 2.18 0.78
CA ILE A 101 -10.52 2.55 0.81
C ILE A 101 -10.31 3.72 1.78
N ILE A 102 -9.16 3.72 2.46
CA ILE A 102 -8.61 4.91 3.09
C ILE A 102 -7.38 5.33 2.29
N GLY A 103 -7.48 6.51 1.69
CA GLY A 103 -6.43 7.12 0.88
C GLY A 103 -5.59 8.12 1.67
N TYR A 104 -4.35 8.26 1.28
CA TYR A 104 -3.39 9.26 1.74
C TYR A 104 -2.38 9.56 0.62
N ASP A 105 -1.58 10.60 0.76
CA ASP A 105 -0.62 11.00 -0.24
C ASP A 105 0.64 10.12 -0.21
N GLN A 106 1.23 9.95 -1.38
CA GLN A 106 2.54 9.35 -1.58
C GLN A 106 3.49 10.43 -2.07
N ILE A 107 4.70 10.49 -1.51
CA ILE A 107 5.80 11.25 -2.10
C ILE A 107 6.66 10.32 -2.94
N CYS A 108 7.01 10.77 -4.14
CA CYS A 108 7.86 10.03 -5.08
C CYS A 108 9.14 10.80 -5.36
N TYR A 109 10.27 10.12 -5.24
CA TYR A 109 11.58 10.58 -5.62
C TYR A 109 12.00 9.86 -6.90
N VAL A 110 12.25 10.60 -7.99
CA VAL A 110 12.67 10.06 -9.30
C VAL A 110 13.88 10.84 -9.76
N GLY A 111 15.07 10.31 -9.57
CA GLY A 111 16.31 11.05 -9.77
C GLY A 111 16.35 12.32 -8.91
N GLU A 112 16.45 13.50 -9.55
CA GLU A 112 16.43 14.81 -8.86
C GLU A 112 15.00 15.37 -8.66
N ASP A 113 14.00 14.76 -9.28
CA ASP A 113 12.61 15.20 -9.22
C ASP A 113 11.90 14.64 -7.99
N THR A 114 11.01 15.46 -7.42
CA THR A 114 10.14 15.06 -6.29
C THR A 114 8.73 15.55 -6.60
N PHE A 115 7.74 14.66 -6.45
CA PHE A 115 6.32 15.00 -6.62
C PHE A 115 5.43 14.22 -5.66
N VAL A 116 4.23 14.77 -5.42
CA VAL A 116 3.22 14.14 -4.58
C VAL A 116 2.19 13.45 -5.47
N VAL A 117 1.87 12.22 -5.13
CA VAL A 117 0.82 11.44 -5.78
C VAL A 117 -0.38 11.34 -4.86
N LYS A 118 -1.55 11.73 -5.36
CA LYS A 118 -2.81 11.73 -4.64
C LYS A 118 -3.77 10.67 -5.20
N PRO A 119 -4.42 9.86 -4.35
CA PRO A 119 -5.40 8.88 -4.82
C PRO A 119 -6.71 9.55 -5.23
N SER A 120 -7.33 9.05 -6.30
CA SER A 120 -8.65 9.48 -6.73
C SER A 120 -9.42 8.34 -7.39
N LEU A 121 -10.66 8.11 -6.95
CA LEU A 121 -11.57 7.15 -7.59
C LEU A 121 -12.06 7.62 -8.97
N ASN A 122 -12.01 8.91 -9.23
CA ASN A 122 -12.39 9.49 -10.51
C ASN A 122 -11.30 9.37 -11.59
N TYR A 123 -10.15 8.81 -11.24
CA TYR A 123 -9.02 8.66 -12.14
C TYR A 123 -9.03 7.28 -12.81
N ASP A 124 -9.01 7.24 -14.14
CA ASP A 124 -8.99 5.98 -14.88
C ASP A 124 -7.59 5.35 -14.77
N PHE A 125 -7.49 4.20 -14.10
CA PHE A 125 -6.23 3.48 -13.95
C PHE A 125 -5.55 3.12 -15.29
N ARG A 126 -6.35 2.99 -16.38
CA ARG A 126 -5.86 2.67 -17.73
C ARG A 126 -5.07 3.82 -18.35
N LEU A 127 -5.29 5.03 -17.85
CA LEU A 127 -4.63 6.26 -18.34
C LEU A 127 -3.44 6.66 -17.47
N GLN A 128 -3.08 5.85 -16.47
CA GLN A 128 -1.95 6.17 -15.59
C GLN A 128 -0.63 6.00 -16.37
N PRO A 129 0.18 7.05 -16.49
CA PRO A 129 1.50 6.93 -17.06
C PRO A 129 2.40 6.06 -16.16
N ALA A 130 3.39 5.42 -16.75
CA ALA A 130 4.46 4.79 -15.99
C ALA A 130 5.22 5.85 -15.17
N PRO A 131 5.82 5.51 -14.03
CA PRO A 131 6.61 6.46 -13.22
C PRO A 131 7.64 7.25 -14.02
N ALA A 132 8.32 6.62 -14.99
CA ALA A 132 9.25 7.29 -15.90
C ALA A 132 8.61 8.32 -16.85
N GLN A 133 7.28 8.33 -16.98
CA GLN A 133 6.50 9.27 -17.79
C GLN A 133 5.80 10.33 -16.94
N MET A 134 6.02 10.32 -15.62
CA MET A 134 5.46 11.33 -14.75
C MET A 134 6.05 12.69 -15.05
N PRO A 135 5.23 13.75 -15.00
CA PRO A 135 5.70 15.11 -15.30
C PRO A 135 6.78 15.55 -14.31
N SER A 136 7.74 16.32 -14.81
CA SER A 136 8.79 16.86 -13.96
C SER A 136 8.25 17.82 -12.89
N LYS A 137 8.96 17.93 -11.77
CA LYS A 137 8.64 18.80 -10.62
C LYS A 137 8.30 20.25 -11.00
N LYS A 138 8.93 20.77 -12.08
CA LYS A 138 8.72 22.16 -12.51
C LYS A 138 7.34 22.41 -13.10
N GLN A 139 6.70 21.40 -13.66
CA GLN A 139 5.47 21.55 -14.43
C GLN A 139 4.23 21.04 -13.66
N TYR A 140 4.37 19.99 -12.86
CA TYR A 140 3.25 19.36 -12.14
C TYR A 140 3.72 18.86 -10.76
N PRO A 141 3.63 19.69 -9.71
CA PRO A 141 4.04 19.29 -8.36
C PRO A 141 3.14 18.23 -7.74
N GLU A 142 1.92 18.06 -8.23
CA GLU A 142 0.94 17.07 -7.78
C GLU A 142 0.47 16.22 -8.94
N TYR A 143 0.33 14.94 -8.68
CA TYR A 143 -0.15 13.97 -9.65
C TYR A 143 -1.29 13.14 -9.06
N MET A 144 -2.38 12.97 -9.81
CA MET A 144 -3.50 12.14 -9.38
C MET A 144 -3.47 10.78 -10.08
N ARG A 145 -3.73 9.71 -9.33
CA ARG A 145 -3.85 8.36 -9.88
C ARG A 145 -4.97 7.56 -9.21
N TYR A 146 -5.38 6.47 -9.85
CA TYR A 146 -6.26 5.50 -9.23
C TYR A 146 -5.60 4.92 -7.97
N PRO A 147 -6.38 4.59 -6.89
CA PRO A 147 -5.86 3.98 -5.68
C PRO A 147 -4.94 2.78 -5.96
N TRP A 148 -3.86 2.66 -5.23
CA TRP A 148 -2.86 1.61 -5.39
C TRP A 148 -2.75 0.72 -4.16
N GLN A 149 -2.05 -0.40 -4.26
CA GLN A 149 -2.02 -1.48 -3.26
C GLN A 149 -1.55 -1.05 -1.87
N PHE A 150 -0.77 0.02 -1.75
CA PHE A 150 -0.26 0.54 -0.46
C PHE A 150 -1.28 1.37 0.31
N LEU A 151 -2.45 1.67 -0.25
CA LEU A 151 -3.54 2.28 0.50
C LEU A 151 -4.21 1.25 1.41
N LEU A 152 -5.07 1.71 2.32
CA LEU A 152 -5.81 0.80 3.18
C LEU A 152 -7.07 0.32 2.46
N TRP A 153 -7.21 -0.99 2.35
CA TRP A 153 -8.32 -1.67 1.68
C TRP A 153 -9.19 -2.38 2.71
N ARG A 154 -10.49 -2.19 2.65
CA ARG A 154 -11.42 -2.79 3.60
C ARG A 154 -11.39 -4.33 3.51
N THR A 155 -11.09 -4.99 4.62
CA THR A 155 -10.76 -6.42 4.65
C THR A 155 -11.95 -7.30 4.28
N ASP A 156 -13.15 -7.04 4.81
CA ASP A 156 -14.36 -7.83 4.54
C ASP A 156 -14.75 -7.83 3.05
N ARG A 157 -14.34 -6.81 2.29
CA ARG A 157 -14.61 -6.67 0.87
C ARG A 157 -13.49 -7.18 -0.03
N PHE A 158 -12.25 -6.89 0.30
CA PHE A 158 -11.13 -7.09 -0.62
C PHE A 158 -10.18 -8.23 -0.26
N ALA A 159 -10.23 -8.77 0.95
CA ALA A 159 -9.35 -9.88 1.33
C ALA A 159 -9.56 -11.16 0.50
N LYS A 160 -10.72 -11.30 -0.16
CA LYS A 160 -11.03 -12.44 -1.05
C LYS A 160 -10.88 -12.12 -2.54
N VAL A 161 -10.47 -10.89 -2.89
CA VAL A 161 -10.17 -10.55 -4.29
C VAL A 161 -8.73 -10.93 -4.58
N TYR A 162 -8.54 -12.14 -5.10
CA TYR A 162 -7.22 -12.71 -5.29
C TYR A 162 -6.60 -12.33 -6.63
N ARG A 163 -5.27 -12.22 -6.62
CA ARG A 163 -4.44 -12.17 -7.81
C ARG A 163 -4.47 -13.52 -8.52
N THR A 164 -4.36 -13.52 -9.83
CA THR A 164 -4.45 -14.75 -10.64
C THR A 164 -3.08 -15.20 -11.13
N ASP A 165 -2.96 -16.49 -11.45
CA ASP A 165 -1.72 -17.09 -11.98
C ASP A 165 -1.26 -16.54 -13.33
N ALA A 166 -2.17 -15.89 -14.09
CA ALA A 166 -1.82 -15.20 -15.33
C ALA A 166 -0.96 -13.95 -15.09
N ASP A 167 -0.82 -13.54 -13.83
CA ASP A 167 -0.08 -12.36 -13.46
C ASP A 167 1.40 -12.69 -13.39
N THR A 168 2.18 -12.07 -14.26
CA THR A 168 3.64 -12.07 -14.11
C THR A 168 4.02 -11.28 -12.86
N ASN A 169 5.10 -11.65 -12.18
CA ASN A 169 5.56 -10.95 -10.98
C ASN A 169 5.66 -9.42 -11.15
N ALA A 170 5.94 -8.95 -12.38
CA ALA A 170 6.10 -7.53 -12.69
C ALA A 170 4.78 -6.75 -12.88
N ARG A 171 3.61 -7.38 -12.88
CA ARG A 171 2.31 -6.72 -13.15
C ARG A 171 1.15 -7.25 -12.30
N GLU A 172 1.44 -8.04 -11.29
CA GLU A 172 0.41 -8.66 -10.48
C GLU A 172 -0.43 -7.64 -9.68
N ASP A 173 0.21 -6.57 -9.22
CA ASP A 173 -0.43 -5.43 -8.56
C ASP A 173 -1.38 -4.68 -9.52
N GLN A 174 -0.91 -4.39 -10.73
CA GLN A 174 -1.71 -3.71 -11.74
C GLN A 174 -2.94 -4.53 -12.16
N ASN A 175 -2.78 -5.85 -12.33
CA ASN A 175 -3.87 -6.74 -12.70
C ASN A 175 -4.89 -6.88 -11.55
N TRP A 176 -4.41 -6.95 -10.29
CA TRP A 176 -5.28 -6.92 -9.12
C TRP A 176 -6.09 -5.62 -9.04
N LEU A 177 -5.44 -4.46 -9.26
CA LEU A 177 -6.10 -3.15 -9.28
C LEU A 177 -7.11 -3.04 -10.44
N LYS A 178 -6.80 -3.58 -11.62
CA LYS A 178 -7.75 -3.63 -12.75
C LYS A 178 -9.00 -4.42 -12.40
N LYS A 179 -8.83 -5.58 -11.77
CA LYS A 179 -9.95 -6.42 -11.32
C LYS A 179 -10.82 -5.66 -10.32
N ILE A 180 -10.20 -5.04 -9.32
CA ILE A 180 -10.93 -4.23 -8.34
C ILE A 180 -11.62 -3.05 -9.00
N ALA A 181 -10.97 -2.33 -9.92
CA ALA A 181 -11.54 -1.15 -10.56
C ALA A 181 -12.78 -1.44 -11.42
N LEU A 182 -12.88 -2.62 -11.99
CA LEU A 182 -14.05 -3.05 -12.77
C LEU A 182 -15.24 -3.44 -11.89
N GLU A 183 -14.98 -3.99 -10.73
CA GLU A 183 -15.98 -4.52 -9.81
C GLU A 183 -16.28 -3.56 -8.65
N TYR A 184 -15.31 -2.76 -8.21
CA TYR A 184 -15.25 -1.90 -7.02
C TYR A 184 -14.11 -0.87 -7.19
N PRO A 185 -13.83 0.04 -6.24
CA PRO A 185 -14.55 0.43 -5.04
C PRO A 185 -15.57 1.54 -5.32
N LYS A 186 -16.52 1.75 -4.39
CA LYS A 186 -17.53 2.79 -4.48
C LYS A 186 -17.25 3.99 -3.59
N SER A 187 -16.41 3.85 -2.57
CA SER A 187 -16.17 4.88 -1.57
C SER A 187 -14.72 4.93 -1.09
N MET A 188 -14.25 6.13 -0.84
CA MET A 188 -12.91 6.37 -0.29
C MET A 188 -12.95 7.51 0.73
N ALA A 189 -12.49 7.24 1.96
CA ALA A 189 -12.10 8.29 2.88
C ALA A 189 -10.66 8.73 2.55
N TYR A 190 -10.41 10.03 2.63
CA TYR A 190 -9.10 10.57 2.28
C TYR A 190 -8.50 11.38 3.43
N LYS A 191 -7.38 10.91 3.95
CA LYS A 191 -6.58 11.64 4.93
C LYS A 191 -5.78 12.72 4.22
N ARG A 192 -6.34 13.93 4.18
CA ARG A 192 -5.75 15.10 3.52
C ARG A 192 -4.44 15.53 4.19
N ASP A 193 -3.56 16.10 3.38
CA ASP A 193 -2.30 16.72 3.83
C ASP A 193 -1.42 15.76 4.65
N TYR A 194 -1.46 14.47 4.28
CA TYR A 194 -0.67 13.45 4.94
C TYR A 194 0.05 12.55 3.93
N ILE A 195 1.37 12.55 4.00
CA ILE A 195 2.22 11.67 3.23
C ILE A 195 2.45 10.41 4.06
N GLY A 196 1.74 9.34 3.71
CA GLY A 196 1.85 8.06 4.41
C GLY A 196 2.93 7.13 3.84
N HIS A 197 3.22 7.24 2.53
CA HIS A 197 4.14 6.37 1.83
C HIS A 197 5.21 7.19 1.09
N ILE A 198 6.45 6.72 1.15
CA ILE A 198 7.61 7.34 0.53
C ILE A 198 8.16 6.35 -0.49
N TYR A 199 8.18 6.75 -1.76
CA TYR A 199 8.60 5.91 -2.86
C TYR A 199 9.87 6.45 -3.51
N HIS A 200 10.91 5.64 -3.53
CA HIS A 200 12.16 5.91 -4.23
C HIS A 200 12.17 5.13 -5.54
N PHE A 201 11.96 5.84 -6.67
CA PHE A 201 12.04 5.21 -7.97
C PHE A 201 13.51 5.00 -8.34
N GLU A 202 13.94 3.77 -8.22
CA GLU A 202 15.21 3.32 -8.75
C GLU A 202 15.08 2.89 -10.22
N ASP A 203 16.20 2.81 -10.92
CA ASP A 203 16.28 2.35 -12.32
C ASP A 203 15.53 0.99 -12.45
N PRO A 204 14.57 0.86 -13.41
CA PRO A 204 13.85 -0.39 -13.63
C PRO A 204 14.74 -1.61 -13.86
N SER A 205 15.97 -1.41 -14.33
CA SER A 205 16.96 -2.49 -14.47
C SER A 205 17.42 -3.09 -13.15
N LYS A 206 17.18 -2.42 -12.03
CA LYS A 206 17.49 -2.86 -10.67
C LYS A 206 16.27 -3.43 -9.93
N SER A 207 15.10 -3.41 -10.56
CA SER A 207 13.90 -3.99 -9.99
C SER A 207 14.07 -5.49 -9.77
N THR A 208 13.87 -5.95 -8.55
CA THR A 208 13.96 -7.37 -8.17
C THR A 208 12.71 -8.18 -8.54
N CYS A 209 11.78 -7.59 -9.28
CA CYS A 209 10.59 -8.23 -9.82
C CYS A 209 10.93 -9.14 -11.03
N GLN A 210 11.90 -10.02 -10.90
CA GLN A 210 12.18 -11.08 -11.88
C GLN A 210 11.72 -12.43 -11.39
#